data_13615a691df172558ff1bcfcb8aa2b48
#
_entry.id   13615a691df172558ff1bcfcb8aa2b48
#
_cell.length_a   1.000
_cell.length_b   1.000
_cell.length_c   1.000
_cell.angle_alpha   90.00
_cell.angle_beta   90.00
_cell.angle_gamma   90.00
#
_symmetry.space_group_name_H-M   'P 1'
#
loop_
_entity.id
_entity.type
_entity.pdbx_description
1 polymer ?
#
loop_
_entity_poly.entity_id
_entity_poly.type
_entity_poly.pdbx_seq_one_letter_code
_entity_poly.pdbx_strand_id
1 'polypeptide(L)'
;MPPVPPYSSPTPRRARTGRLSPTGVLQVDWPFFGELCRALALKVYHAYDPDLVLGIAKAGVIPGAVIASILQRDFASMAISRSESGARPVVIAGPPKLVTGRRVLVVDETCDTGDTMKLALAAVRDLKPAAVKTAVSFRTGPYAVDFHALETDSFIILPWDREIIVDGEIVMRPDYAEKLRANGE
;
A
#
# COMPACT_ATOMS: atom_id res chain seq x y z
N MET A 1 -31.96 -8.97 -3.12
CA MET A 1 -30.52 -8.95 -2.85
C MET A 1 -30.26 -9.87 -1.66
N PRO A 2 -29.27 -10.75 -1.70
CA PRO A 2 -28.89 -11.50 -0.51
C PRO A 2 -28.35 -10.52 0.56
N PRO A 3 -28.58 -10.77 1.86
CA PRO A 3 -28.08 -9.92 2.93
C PRO A 3 -26.54 -9.87 2.91
N VAL A 4 -26.01 -8.67 3.06
CA VAL A 4 -24.55 -8.47 3.21
C VAL A 4 -24.14 -9.13 4.53
N PRO A 5 -23.12 -10.00 4.56
CA PRO A 5 -22.66 -10.59 5.81
C PRO A 5 -22.20 -9.49 6.77
N PRO A 6 -22.44 -9.66 8.09
CA PRO A 6 -22.01 -8.67 9.08
C PRO A 6 -20.49 -8.50 9.02
N TYR A 7 -20.05 -7.24 9.12
CA TYR A 7 -18.63 -6.89 9.21
C TYR A 7 -18.01 -7.61 10.41
N SER A 8 -17.09 -8.52 10.14
CA SER A 8 -16.22 -9.09 11.18
C SER A 8 -15.02 -8.16 11.35
N SER A 9 -14.89 -7.56 12.52
CA SER A 9 -13.71 -6.75 12.86
C SER A 9 -12.43 -7.55 12.57
N PRO A 10 -11.44 -7.01 11.87
CA PRO A 10 -10.19 -7.71 11.65
C PRO A 10 -9.56 -8.03 13.00
N THR A 11 -9.20 -9.29 13.19
CA THR A 11 -8.51 -9.77 14.39
C THR A 11 -7.27 -8.89 14.62
N PRO A 12 -7.05 -8.38 15.84
CA PRO A 12 -5.90 -7.53 16.12
C PRO A 12 -4.63 -8.24 15.69
N ARG A 13 -3.79 -7.58 14.88
CA ARG A 13 -2.51 -8.11 14.43
C ARG A 13 -1.70 -8.54 15.65
N ARG A 14 -1.37 -9.84 15.76
CA ARG A 14 -0.45 -10.34 16.79
C ARG A 14 0.80 -9.48 16.77
N ALA A 15 1.17 -8.93 17.95
CA ALA A 15 2.41 -8.19 18.11
C ALA A 15 3.58 -9.06 17.60
N ARG A 16 4.26 -8.59 16.58
CA ARG A 16 5.46 -9.28 16.06
C ARG A 16 6.58 -9.04 17.06
N THR A 17 7.12 -10.14 17.60
CA THR A 17 8.31 -10.11 18.46
C THR A 17 9.45 -9.37 17.74
N GLY A 18 9.93 -8.27 18.34
CA GLY A 18 11.09 -7.51 17.87
C GLY A 18 10.81 -6.17 17.19
N ARG A 19 9.55 -5.72 17.08
CA ARG A 19 9.22 -4.39 16.59
C ARG A 19 9.03 -3.41 17.74
N LEU A 20 9.67 -2.23 17.67
CA LEU A 20 9.36 -1.10 18.54
C LEU A 20 7.87 -0.73 18.38
N SER A 21 7.20 -0.40 19.48
CA SER A 21 5.84 0.12 19.41
C SER A 21 5.82 1.40 18.60
N PRO A 22 4.77 1.64 17.79
CA PRO A 22 4.64 2.90 17.05
C PRO A 22 4.73 4.09 18.01
N THR A 23 5.47 5.14 17.62
CA THR A 23 5.67 6.35 18.43
C THR A 23 4.47 7.29 18.43
N GLY A 24 3.37 6.90 17.79
CA GLY A 24 2.14 7.68 17.72
C GLY A 24 1.22 7.25 16.58
N VAL A 25 0.19 8.04 16.34
CA VAL A 25 -0.74 7.87 15.22
C VAL A 25 -0.53 9.00 14.21
N LEU A 26 -0.33 8.64 12.94
CA LEU A 26 -0.28 9.58 11.83
C LEU A 26 -1.60 9.51 11.06
N GLN A 27 -2.45 10.51 11.24
CA GLN A 27 -3.66 10.66 10.43
C GLN A 27 -3.29 11.38 9.13
N VAL A 28 -3.53 10.71 8.00
CA VAL A 28 -3.25 11.23 6.66
C VAL A 28 -4.56 11.67 6.03
N ASP A 29 -4.62 12.93 5.59
CA ASP A 29 -5.71 13.45 4.78
C ASP A 29 -5.37 13.39 3.28
N TRP A 30 -6.37 13.65 2.42
CA TRP A 30 -6.20 13.63 0.97
C TRP A 30 -5.21 14.67 0.45
N PRO A 31 -5.20 15.94 0.93
CA PRO A 31 -4.21 16.92 0.52
C PRO A 31 -2.78 16.49 0.82
N PHE A 32 -2.51 16.04 2.03
CA PHE A 32 -1.18 15.59 2.43
C PHE A 32 -0.74 14.34 1.63
N PHE A 33 -1.66 13.38 1.45
CA PHE A 33 -1.38 12.21 0.63
C PHE A 33 -1.06 12.57 -0.83
N GLY A 34 -1.77 13.54 -1.39
CA GLY A 34 -1.50 14.07 -2.72
C GLY A 34 -0.09 14.65 -2.85
N GLU A 35 0.38 15.40 -1.85
CA GLU A 35 1.74 15.94 -1.84
C GLU A 35 2.80 14.82 -1.71
N LEU A 36 2.54 13.79 -0.93
CA LEU A 36 3.43 12.62 -0.85
C LEU A 36 3.55 11.91 -2.21
N CYS A 37 2.43 11.73 -2.93
CA CYS A 37 2.44 11.14 -4.28
C CYS A 37 3.23 12.02 -5.27
N ARG A 38 3.08 13.35 -5.21
CA ARG A 38 3.84 14.29 -6.05
C ARG A 38 5.34 14.19 -5.78
N ALA A 39 5.74 14.25 -4.52
CA ALA A 39 7.14 14.13 -4.11
C ALA A 39 7.75 12.79 -4.55
N LEU A 40 6.98 11.70 -4.41
CA LEU A 40 7.42 10.36 -4.81
C LEU A 40 7.54 10.25 -6.34
N ALA A 41 6.57 10.76 -7.10
CA ALA A 41 6.63 10.78 -8.55
C ALA A 41 7.85 11.55 -9.07
N LEU A 42 8.19 12.70 -8.44
CA LEU A 42 9.37 13.49 -8.81
C LEU A 42 10.68 12.73 -8.53
N LYS A 43 10.79 12.05 -7.38
CA LYS A 43 11.94 11.18 -7.06
C LYS A 43 12.10 10.07 -8.10
N VAL A 44 11.00 9.43 -8.47
CA VAL A 44 10.99 8.35 -9.47
C VAL A 44 11.41 8.87 -10.84
N TYR A 45 10.84 9.99 -11.28
CA TYR A 45 11.15 10.61 -12.57
C TYR A 45 12.65 10.86 -12.75
N HIS A 46 13.30 11.44 -11.75
CA HIS A 46 14.72 11.78 -11.81
C HIS A 46 15.66 10.58 -11.76
N ALA A 47 15.24 9.47 -11.13
CA ALA A 47 16.15 8.35 -10.85
C ALA A 47 15.88 7.09 -11.68
N TYR A 48 14.67 6.95 -12.24
CA TYR A 48 14.27 5.69 -12.88
C TYR A 48 13.47 5.85 -14.17
N ASP A 49 12.53 6.77 -14.21
CA ASP A 49 11.63 7.04 -15.34
C ASP A 49 11.00 5.75 -15.93
N PRO A 50 10.02 5.11 -15.25
CA PRO A 50 9.42 3.85 -15.67
C PRO A 50 8.57 4.00 -16.94
N ASP A 51 8.39 2.89 -17.68
CA ASP A 51 7.44 2.81 -18.79
C ASP A 51 6.03 2.41 -18.31
N LEU A 52 5.95 1.74 -17.16
CA LEU A 52 4.72 1.21 -16.57
C LEU A 52 4.76 1.33 -15.06
N VAL A 53 3.69 1.83 -14.48
CA VAL A 53 3.43 1.77 -13.03
C VAL A 53 2.47 0.62 -12.73
N LEU A 54 2.83 -0.27 -11.81
CA LEU A 54 2.04 -1.43 -11.40
C LEU A 54 1.66 -1.31 -9.93
N GLY A 55 0.39 -1.01 -9.65
CA GLY A 55 -0.13 -0.93 -8.27
C GLY A 55 -0.49 -2.29 -7.70
N ILE A 56 -0.14 -2.53 -6.43
CA ILE A 56 -0.59 -3.74 -5.70
C ILE A 56 -1.96 -3.45 -5.10
N ALA A 57 -2.99 -4.11 -5.60
CA ALA A 57 -4.36 -3.94 -5.08
C ALA A 57 -4.49 -4.60 -3.67
N LYS A 58 -5.29 -3.96 -2.81
CA LYS A 58 -6.20 -2.85 -3.09
C LYS A 58 -5.52 -1.48 -2.97
N ALA A 59 -4.87 -1.21 -1.85
CA ALA A 59 -4.51 0.16 -1.46
C ALA A 59 -3.34 0.74 -2.27
N GLY A 60 -2.38 -0.08 -2.72
CA GLY A 60 -1.29 0.36 -3.59
C GLY A 60 -1.72 0.84 -4.99
N VAL A 61 -2.96 0.53 -5.41
CA VAL A 61 -3.54 1.07 -6.64
C VAL A 61 -3.72 2.59 -6.54
N ILE A 62 -4.06 3.11 -5.38
CA ILE A 62 -4.33 4.54 -5.18
C ILE A 62 -3.07 5.38 -5.46
N PRO A 63 -1.95 5.21 -4.73
CA PRO A 63 -0.71 5.92 -5.05
C PRO A 63 -0.20 5.58 -6.45
N GLY A 64 -0.31 4.32 -6.88
CA GLY A 64 0.14 3.90 -8.20
C GLY A 64 -0.53 4.65 -9.34
N ALA A 65 -1.86 4.78 -9.30
CA ALA A 65 -2.63 5.51 -10.30
C ALA A 65 -2.29 7.01 -10.32
N VAL A 66 -2.15 7.62 -9.14
CA VAL A 66 -1.76 9.05 -9.03
C VAL A 66 -0.35 9.27 -9.59
N ILE A 67 0.62 8.42 -9.21
CA ILE A 67 2.01 8.50 -9.71
C ILE A 67 2.04 8.31 -11.23
N ALA A 68 1.33 7.32 -11.76
CA ALA A 68 1.26 7.07 -13.20
C ALA A 68 0.70 8.28 -13.96
N SER A 69 -0.35 8.91 -13.42
CA SER A 69 -0.94 10.13 -13.97
C SER A 69 0.05 11.30 -14.00
N ILE A 70 0.79 11.52 -12.90
CA ILE A 70 1.79 12.60 -12.82
C ILE A 70 2.95 12.33 -13.79
N LEU A 71 3.42 11.09 -13.89
CA LEU A 71 4.51 10.68 -14.77
C LEU A 71 4.08 10.57 -16.25
N GLN A 72 2.77 10.62 -16.55
CA GLN A 72 2.21 10.35 -17.88
C GLN A 72 2.68 8.99 -18.41
N ARG A 73 2.54 7.95 -17.58
CA ARG A 73 2.92 6.57 -17.89
C ARG A 73 1.71 5.65 -17.82
N ASP A 74 1.80 4.51 -18.51
CA ASP A 74 0.80 3.46 -18.42
C ASP A 74 0.63 2.98 -16.99
N PHE A 75 -0.60 2.60 -16.63
CA PHE A 75 -0.95 2.03 -15.34
C PHE A 75 -1.55 0.64 -15.48
N ALA A 76 -1.16 -0.25 -14.60
CA ALA A 76 -1.76 -1.56 -14.42
C ALA A 76 -1.81 -1.94 -12.94
N SER A 77 -2.49 -3.04 -12.61
CA SER A 77 -2.53 -3.55 -11.23
C SER A 77 -2.39 -5.06 -11.18
N MET A 78 -1.97 -5.55 -10.02
CA MET A 78 -2.04 -6.95 -9.61
C MET A 78 -2.69 -7.02 -8.23
N ALA A 79 -3.16 -8.19 -7.80
CA ALA A 79 -3.80 -8.33 -6.50
C ALA A 79 -3.09 -9.38 -5.64
N ILE A 80 -2.77 -8.99 -4.41
CA ILE A 80 -2.19 -9.85 -3.38
C ILE A 80 -3.07 -9.79 -2.14
N SER A 81 -3.57 -10.95 -1.68
CA SER A 81 -4.29 -11.05 -0.42
C SER A 81 -3.34 -11.38 0.72
N ARG A 82 -3.58 -10.75 1.86
CA ARG A 82 -3.09 -11.24 3.15
C ARG A 82 -4.25 -11.99 3.80
N SER A 83 -4.05 -13.26 4.13
CA SER A 83 -5.05 -14.00 4.89
C SER A 83 -5.25 -13.37 6.27
N GLU A 84 -6.51 -13.28 6.72
CA GLU A 84 -6.89 -12.78 8.04
C GLU A 84 -6.24 -13.56 9.19
N SER A 85 -5.91 -14.82 8.96
CA SER A 85 -5.26 -15.72 9.95
C SER A 85 -3.76 -15.50 10.12
N GLY A 86 -3.15 -14.45 9.55
CA GLY A 86 -1.71 -14.23 9.60
C GLY A 86 -0.90 -15.17 8.70
N ALA A 87 -1.55 -15.87 7.78
CA ALA A 87 -0.90 -16.66 6.75
C ALA A 87 -0.07 -15.79 5.80
N ARG A 88 0.83 -16.45 5.07
CA ARG A 88 1.67 -15.79 4.06
C ARG A 88 0.80 -15.14 2.98
N PRO A 89 1.22 -13.97 2.43
CA PRO A 89 0.50 -13.36 1.33
C PRO A 89 0.46 -14.29 0.12
N VAL A 90 -0.64 -14.23 -0.65
CA VAL A 90 -0.83 -15.01 -1.87
C VAL A 90 -1.25 -14.11 -3.03
N VAL A 91 -0.79 -14.42 -4.24
CA VAL A 91 -1.21 -13.72 -5.45
C VAL A 91 -2.61 -14.19 -5.83
N ILE A 92 -3.58 -13.26 -5.85
CA ILE A 92 -4.96 -13.52 -6.30
C ILE A 92 -5.08 -13.27 -7.80
N ALA A 93 -4.51 -12.16 -8.26
CA ALA A 93 -4.43 -11.81 -9.67
C ALA A 93 -3.00 -11.39 -9.99
N GLY A 94 -2.35 -12.11 -10.90
CA GLY A 94 -0.97 -11.83 -11.31
C GLY A 94 -0.84 -10.52 -12.10
N PRO A 95 0.39 -10.05 -12.31
CA PRO A 95 0.64 -8.89 -13.16
C PRO A 95 0.26 -9.20 -14.62
N PRO A 96 -0.21 -8.20 -15.38
CA PRO A 96 -0.58 -8.40 -16.78
C PRO A 96 0.66 -8.58 -17.67
N LYS A 97 0.49 -9.22 -18.83
CA LYS A 97 1.56 -9.39 -19.83
C LYS A 97 2.20 -8.08 -20.30
N LEU A 98 1.54 -6.95 -20.08
CA LEU A 98 2.04 -5.61 -20.35
C LEU A 98 3.37 -5.30 -19.65
N VAL A 99 3.72 -6.05 -18.60
CA VAL A 99 4.99 -5.96 -17.85
C VAL A 99 6.20 -6.39 -18.69
N THR A 100 6.02 -7.32 -19.63
CA THR A 100 7.11 -7.92 -20.40
C THR A 100 7.92 -6.88 -21.19
N GLY A 101 9.22 -6.87 -20.99
CA GLY A 101 10.17 -5.99 -21.68
C GLY A 101 10.14 -4.51 -21.27
N ARG A 102 9.33 -4.13 -20.28
CA ARG A 102 9.19 -2.73 -19.82
C ARG A 102 10.01 -2.46 -18.56
N ARG A 103 10.33 -1.20 -18.33
CA ARG A 103 10.81 -0.70 -17.04
C ARG A 103 9.60 -0.49 -16.14
N VAL A 104 9.45 -1.30 -15.12
CA VAL A 104 8.25 -1.36 -14.26
C VAL A 104 8.53 -0.75 -12.91
N LEU A 105 7.65 0.13 -12.43
CA LEU A 105 7.60 0.60 -11.06
C LEU A 105 6.49 -0.14 -10.32
N VAL A 106 6.83 -1.00 -9.37
CA VAL A 106 5.85 -1.66 -8.49
C VAL A 106 5.55 -0.76 -7.30
N VAL A 107 4.26 -0.45 -7.10
CA VAL A 107 3.82 0.53 -6.09
C VAL A 107 2.89 -0.13 -5.07
N ASP A 108 3.16 0.13 -3.78
CA ASP A 108 2.25 -0.17 -2.67
C ASP A 108 2.07 1.08 -1.78
N GLU A 109 1.08 1.09 -0.90
CA GLU A 109 0.85 2.23 0.01
C GLU A 109 1.85 2.23 1.16
N THR A 110 2.11 1.05 1.76
CA THR A 110 2.99 0.89 2.91
C THR A 110 3.89 -0.33 2.76
N CYS A 111 5.10 -0.24 3.27
CA CYS A 111 6.01 -1.39 3.33
C CYS A 111 6.66 -1.53 4.70
N ASP A 112 6.41 -2.68 5.34
CA ASP A 112 6.98 -3.06 6.63
C ASP A 112 8.05 -4.17 6.45
N THR A 113 7.64 -5.43 6.47
CA THR A 113 8.53 -6.60 6.32
C THR A 113 8.89 -6.90 4.88
N GLY A 114 8.17 -6.29 3.94
CA GLY A 114 8.34 -6.49 2.52
C GLY A 114 7.77 -7.81 1.98
N ASP A 115 7.04 -8.60 2.77
CA ASP A 115 6.56 -9.92 2.31
C ASP A 115 5.62 -9.80 1.10
N THR A 116 4.71 -8.79 1.08
CA THR A 116 3.87 -8.47 -0.07
C THR A 116 4.72 -8.02 -1.26
N MET A 117 5.66 -7.12 -1.03
CA MET A 117 6.53 -6.59 -2.09
C MET A 117 7.43 -7.66 -2.70
N LYS A 118 8.01 -8.56 -1.89
CA LYS A 118 8.80 -9.70 -2.38
C LYS A 118 7.99 -10.62 -3.28
N LEU A 119 6.74 -10.91 -2.88
CA LEU A 119 5.85 -11.75 -3.66
C LEU A 119 5.45 -11.08 -4.99
N ALA A 120 5.14 -9.77 -4.95
CA ALA A 120 4.86 -9.00 -6.15
C ALA A 120 6.06 -8.99 -7.11
N LEU A 121 7.27 -8.73 -6.59
CA LEU A 121 8.50 -8.72 -7.38
C LEU A 121 8.79 -10.08 -8.02
N ALA A 122 8.55 -11.19 -7.32
CA ALA A 122 8.70 -12.53 -7.90
C ALA A 122 7.77 -12.71 -9.10
N ALA A 123 6.48 -12.45 -8.95
CA ALA A 123 5.50 -12.57 -10.03
C ALA A 123 5.79 -11.63 -11.22
N VAL A 124 6.27 -10.40 -10.96
CA VAL A 124 6.66 -9.45 -12.00
C VAL A 124 7.89 -9.94 -12.77
N ARG A 125 8.92 -10.45 -12.08
CA ARG A 125 10.16 -10.95 -12.70
C ARG A 125 9.94 -12.17 -13.58
N ASP A 126 8.95 -13.00 -13.26
CA ASP A 126 8.58 -14.18 -14.10
C ASP A 126 8.12 -13.75 -15.51
N LEU A 127 7.59 -12.53 -15.65
CA LEU A 127 7.20 -11.93 -16.94
C LEU A 127 8.36 -11.22 -17.67
N LYS A 128 9.60 -11.31 -17.17
CA LYS A 128 10.81 -10.76 -17.78
C LYS A 128 10.69 -9.27 -18.15
N PRO A 129 10.46 -8.37 -17.18
CA PRO A 129 10.55 -6.93 -17.42
C PRO A 129 11.98 -6.54 -17.82
N ALA A 130 12.16 -5.42 -18.51
CA ALA A 130 13.50 -4.87 -18.81
C ALA A 130 14.22 -4.41 -17.53
N ALA A 131 13.46 -3.84 -16.60
CA ALA A 131 13.92 -3.47 -15.26
C ALA A 131 12.73 -3.38 -14.32
N VAL A 132 12.96 -3.50 -13.00
CA VAL A 132 11.95 -3.33 -11.99
C VAL A 132 12.50 -2.57 -10.79
N LYS A 133 11.72 -1.58 -10.33
CA LYS A 133 11.95 -0.82 -9.11
C LYS A 133 10.69 -0.79 -8.27
N THR A 134 10.83 -0.46 -7.00
CA THR A 134 9.77 -0.46 -6.00
C THR A 134 9.55 0.93 -5.42
N ALA A 135 8.29 1.30 -5.19
CA ALA A 135 7.95 2.55 -4.53
C ALA A 135 6.83 2.36 -3.52
N VAL A 136 6.87 3.08 -2.41
CA VAL A 136 5.79 3.12 -1.42
C VAL A 136 5.57 4.53 -0.91
N SER A 137 4.32 4.87 -0.55
CA SER A 137 4.05 6.14 0.11
C SER A 137 4.72 6.17 1.49
N PHE A 138 4.64 5.08 2.24
CA PHE A 138 5.20 4.99 3.59
C PHE A 138 6.09 3.76 3.78
N ARG A 139 7.31 3.98 4.21
CA ARG A 139 8.16 2.91 4.73
C ARG A 139 8.01 2.85 6.24
N THR A 140 7.49 1.74 6.76
CA THR A 140 7.19 1.56 8.20
C THR A 140 8.02 0.46 8.86
N GLY A 141 8.99 -0.08 8.16
CA GLY A 141 9.82 -1.19 8.63
C GLY A 141 11.16 -1.30 7.91
N PRO A 142 11.92 -2.36 8.23
CA PRO A 142 13.31 -2.50 7.81
C PRO A 142 13.49 -2.89 6.33
N TYR A 143 12.42 -3.29 5.63
CA TYR A 143 12.56 -3.69 4.23
C TYR A 143 12.94 -2.50 3.35
N ALA A 144 14.04 -2.66 2.62
CA ALA A 144 14.50 -1.63 1.69
C ALA A 144 13.66 -1.65 0.40
N VAL A 145 13.01 -0.53 0.12
CA VAL A 145 12.37 -0.22 -1.17
C VAL A 145 13.25 0.79 -1.92
N ASP A 146 13.15 0.82 -3.26
CA ASP A 146 13.95 1.77 -4.04
C ASP A 146 13.53 3.22 -3.77
N PHE A 147 12.22 3.46 -3.65
CA PHE A 147 11.67 4.80 -3.41
C PHE A 147 10.62 4.77 -2.31
N HIS A 148 10.60 5.79 -1.47
CA HIS A 148 9.52 6.06 -0.51
C HIS A 148 9.31 7.57 -0.38
N ALA A 149 8.07 7.97 -0.09
CA ALA A 149 7.76 9.38 0.18
C ALA A 149 8.12 9.74 1.62
N LEU A 150 7.66 8.95 2.58
CA LEU A 150 7.90 9.18 4.01
C LEU A 150 8.32 7.88 4.71
N GLU A 151 9.26 8.01 5.65
CA GLU A 151 9.62 6.96 6.60
C GLU A 151 9.06 7.31 7.97
N THR A 152 8.37 6.37 8.62
CA THR A 152 7.79 6.57 9.94
C THR A 152 7.57 5.24 10.66
N ASP A 153 7.64 5.25 11.97
CA ASP A 153 7.29 4.14 12.85
C ASP A 153 5.86 4.29 13.44
N SER A 154 5.18 5.41 13.14
CA SER A 154 3.82 5.67 13.57
C SER A 154 2.81 4.70 12.97
N PHE A 155 1.70 4.47 13.68
CA PHE A 155 0.53 3.83 13.12
C PHE A 155 -0.16 4.78 12.13
N ILE A 156 -0.34 4.37 10.87
CA ILE A 156 -0.87 5.24 9.83
C ILE A 156 -2.36 4.96 9.63
N ILE A 157 -3.17 6.01 9.66
CA ILE A 157 -4.58 6.01 9.26
C ILE A 157 -4.68 6.71 7.90
N LEU A 158 -5.01 5.95 6.88
CA LEU A 158 -5.10 6.44 5.50
C LEU A 158 -6.50 6.98 5.19
N PRO A 159 -6.64 8.01 4.32
CA PRO A 159 -7.91 8.69 4.12
C PRO A 159 -9.00 7.78 3.52
N TRP A 160 -8.65 6.74 2.79
CA TRP A 160 -9.61 5.79 2.20
C TRP A 160 -9.92 4.58 3.07
N ASP A 161 -9.26 4.43 4.21
CA ASP A 161 -9.39 3.28 5.11
C ASP A 161 -9.90 3.69 6.50
N ARG A 162 -10.09 4.99 6.71
CA ARG A 162 -10.49 5.57 8.00
C ARG A 162 -11.91 5.24 8.40
N GLU A 163 -12.81 5.08 7.41
CA GLU A 163 -14.24 5.01 7.61
C GLU A 163 -14.83 3.75 6.96
N ILE A 164 -15.91 3.26 7.53
CA ILE A 164 -16.70 2.11 7.03
C ILE A 164 -18.19 2.42 7.11
N ILE A 165 -18.99 1.63 6.41
CA ILE A 165 -20.45 1.72 6.49
C ILE A 165 -20.95 0.69 7.52
N VAL A 166 -21.68 1.18 8.53
CA VAL A 166 -22.39 0.36 9.52
C VAL A 166 -23.84 0.84 9.56
N ASP A 167 -24.77 -0.06 9.36
CA ASP A 167 -26.22 0.22 9.36
C ASP A 167 -26.65 1.39 8.44
N GLY A 168 -25.94 1.58 7.33
CA GLY A 168 -26.20 2.62 6.33
C GLY A 168 -25.55 3.97 6.63
N GLU A 169 -24.81 4.11 7.71
CA GLU A 169 -24.10 5.32 8.09
C GLU A 169 -22.59 5.16 7.90
N ILE A 170 -21.90 6.26 7.53
CA ILE A 170 -20.43 6.30 7.47
C ILE A 170 -19.91 6.59 8.86
N VAL A 171 -19.15 5.66 9.41
CA VAL A 171 -18.56 5.76 10.74
C VAL A 171 -17.06 5.51 10.70
N MET A 172 -16.33 6.13 11.63
CA MET A 172 -14.91 5.80 11.81
C MET A 172 -14.75 4.33 12.20
N ARG A 173 -13.76 3.66 11.65
CA ARG A 173 -13.42 2.27 12.02
C ARG A 173 -13.18 2.16 13.52
N PRO A 174 -13.83 1.21 14.22
CA PRO A 174 -13.74 1.07 15.67
C PRO A 174 -12.29 0.89 16.18
N ASP A 175 -11.48 0.10 15.44
CA ASP A 175 -10.08 -0.14 15.77
C ASP A 175 -9.21 1.13 15.66
N TYR A 176 -9.55 2.05 14.76
CA TYR A 176 -8.88 3.34 14.63
C TYR A 176 -9.32 4.32 15.72
N ALA A 177 -10.61 4.36 16.04
CA ALA A 177 -11.13 5.17 17.13
C ALA A 177 -10.50 4.77 18.49
N GLU A 178 -10.29 3.48 18.72
CA GLU A 178 -9.59 2.98 19.91
C GLU A 178 -8.13 3.45 19.95
N LYS A 179 -7.42 3.40 18.82
CA LYS A 179 -6.01 3.84 18.73
C LYS A 179 -5.85 5.34 18.95
N LEU A 180 -6.77 6.16 18.42
CA LEU A 180 -6.76 7.61 18.62
C LEU A 180 -6.97 7.96 20.09
N ARG A 181 -7.97 7.35 20.73
CA ARG A 181 -8.21 7.53 22.18
C ARG A 181 -7.01 7.11 23.02
N ALA A 182 -6.36 6.01 22.68
CA ALA A 182 -5.16 5.55 23.39
C ALA A 182 -3.96 6.48 23.20
N ASN A 183 -3.94 7.29 22.14
CA ASN A 183 -2.89 8.27 21.84
C ASN A 183 -3.20 9.68 22.38
N GLY A 184 -4.34 9.88 23.04
CA GLY A 184 -4.74 11.17 23.64
C GLY A 184 -5.42 12.15 22.67
N GLU A 185 -5.95 11.64 21.57
CA GLU A 185 -6.72 12.39 20.55
C GLU A 185 -8.22 12.09 20.60
#